data_7ae65f301dda004a5761e973f214f10c
#
_entry.id   7ae65f301dda004a5761e973f214f10c
#
_cell.length_a   1.000
_cell.length_b   1.000
_cell.length_c   1.000
_cell.angle_alpha   90.00
_cell.angle_beta   90.00
_cell.angle_gamma   90.00
#
_symmetry.space_group_name_H-M   'P 1'
#
loop_
_entity.id
_entity.type
_entity.pdbx_description
1 polymer ?
#
loop_
_entity_poly.entity_id
_entity_poly.type
_entity_poly.pdbx_seq_one_letter_code
_entity_poly.pdbx_strand_id
1 'polypeptide(L)'
;KFEDLKKLSLSAWMNGANVVKIQLFKSKTVWGDDSRKYMEMSYDQVKELKNFCDNLGITFAATPFDKEKVDWLEDLNIKFHKVASVTAKKDPKLVDYILSKNKKTFISLGKFELNKFPYGFDKNIQYLYCVSQYPTQLDDERIKNMPSFSNKGYSGFSDHTLGISAAIKSYFLGATILEKHYTFDLASQKNCELAHLCSFTPDTLRMFSNLIKNFEIMKNK
;
A
#
# COMPACT_ATOMS: atom_id res chain seq x y z
N LYS A 1 -14.79 7.42 10.33
CA LYS A 1 -15.51 6.42 11.14
C LYS A 1 -15.39 5.06 10.47
N PHE A 2 -15.69 3.96 11.17
CA PHE A 2 -15.56 2.59 10.63
C PHE A 2 -16.41 2.37 9.35
N GLU A 3 -17.65 2.84 9.35
CA GLU A 3 -18.52 2.77 8.17
C GLU A 3 -17.95 3.51 6.95
N ASP A 4 -17.14 4.53 7.13
CA ASP A 4 -16.50 5.24 6.03
C ASP A 4 -15.43 4.35 5.36
N LEU A 5 -14.79 3.43 6.10
CA LEU A 5 -13.86 2.45 5.51
C LEU A 5 -14.57 1.46 4.59
N LYS A 6 -15.78 0.99 4.94
CA LYS A 6 -16.58 0.13 4.05
C LYS A 6 -16.97 0.87 2.78
N LYS A 7 -17.41 2.12 2.90
CA LYS A 7 -17.75 2.97 1.74
C LYS A 7 -16.53 3.22 0.85
N LEU A 8 -15.36 3.50 1.44
CA LEU A 8 -14.09 3.65 0.70
C LEU A 8 -13.72 2.36 0.00
N SER A 9 -13.87 1.20 0.65
CA SER A 9 -13.58 -0.11 0.07
C SER A 9 -14.48 -0.43 -1.11
N LEU A 10 -15.79 -0.18 -0.97
CA LEU A 10 -16.76 -0.33 -2.06
C LEU A 10 -16.42 0.59 -3.23
N SER A 11 -16.15 1.87 -2.96
CA SER A 11 -15.79 2.83 -3.98
C SER A 11 -14.48 2.44 -4.70
N ALA A 12 -13.44 2.01 -3.98
CA ALA A 12 -12.20 1.56 -4.58
C ALA A 12 -12.42 0.33 -5.50
N TRP A 13 -13.21 -0.65 -5.06
CA TRP A 13 -13.59 -1.80 -5.86
C TRP A 13 -14.31 -1.40 -7.15
N MET A 14 -15.34 -0.55 -7.05
CA MET A 14 -16.12 -0.06 -8.20
C MET A 14 -15.27 0.71 -9.23
N ASN A 15 -14.17 1.31 -8.78
CA ASN A 15 -13.26 2.09 -9.64
C ASN A 15 -12.00 1.31 -10.06
N GLY A 16 -11.95 -0.01 -9.80
CA GLY A 16 -10.98 -0.91 -10.40
C GLY A 16 -9.81 -1.31 -9.52
N ALA A 17 -9.85 -1.05 -8.21
CA ALA A 17 -8.87 -1.61 -7.28
C ALA A 17 -9.02 -3.14 -7.19
N ASN A 18 -7.89 -3.84 -7.09
CA ASN A 18 -7.83 -5.29 -6.87
C ASN A 18 -7.67 -5.63 -5.38
N VAL A 19 -7.14 -4.68 -4.60
CA VAL A 19 -6.84 -4.84 -3.19
C VAL A 19 -7.23 -3.58 -2.44
N VAL A 20 -7.88 -3.75 -1.30
CA VAL A 20 -8.04 -2.70 -0.28
C VAL A 20 -7.04 -2.96 0.84
N LYS A 21 -6.25 -1.94 1.17
CA LYS A 21 -5.26 -2.04 2.23
C LYS A 21 -5.46 -0.96 3.29
N ILE A 22 -5.44 -1.38 4.56
CA ILE A 22 -5.45 -0.48 5.72
C ILE A 22 -4.13 -0.54 6.49
N GLN A 23 -3.97 0.33 7.48
CA GLN A 23 -2.87 0.29 8.44
C GLN A 23 -3.41 -0.10 9.82
N LEU A 24 -2.72 -1.02 10.49
CA LEU A 24 -3.07 -1.51 11.83
C LEU A 24 -1.97 -1.13 12.82
N PHE A 25 -2.25 -0.18 13.66
CA PHE A 25 -1.30 0.39 14.62
C PHE A 25 -1.97 0.76 15.94
N LYS A 26 -1.14 0.97 16.96
CA LYS A 26 -1.47 1.72 18.16
C LYS A 26 -0.81 3.10 18.05
N SER A 27 -1.58 4.18 18.16
CA SER A 27 -1.12 5.56 18.00
C SER A 27 0.11 5.83 18.86
N LYS A 28 0.04 5.48 20.13
CA LYS A 28 1.10 5.65 21.11
C LYS A 28 2.40 4.93 20.72
N THR A 29 2.32 3.75 20.06
CA THR A 29 3.49 2.98 19.64
C THR A 29 4.18 3.61 18.43
N VAL A 30 3.42 4.15 17.47
CA VAL A 30 3.97 4.66 16.20
C VAL A 30 4.35 6.12 16.29
N TRP A 31 3.57 6.95 16.99
CA TRP A 31 3.78 8.42 17.09
C TRP A 31 4.21 8.90 18.48
N GLY A 32 4.17 8.04 19.50
CA GLY A 32 4.50 8.38 20.87
C GLY A 32 3.37 9.05 21.66
N ASP A 33 2.22 9.32 21.01
CA ASP A 33 1.06 10.01 21.58
C ASP A 33 -0.27 9.39 21.11
N ASP A 34 -1.37 9.92 21.62
CA ASP A 34 -2.74 9.47 21.30
C ASP A 34 -3.41 10.31 20.17
N SER A 35 -2.66 11.14 19.45
CA SER A 35 -3.20 12.06 18.43
C SER A 35 -3.97 11.34 17.30
N ARG A 36 -3.62 10.09 17.04
CA ARG A 36 -4.26 9.24 16.01
C ARG A 36 -5.02 8.04 16.57
N LYS A 37 -5.32 8.03 17.88
CA LYS A 37 -6.09 6.95 18.52
C LYS A 37 -7.45 6.72 17.85
N TYR A 38 -8.06 7.78 17.32
CA TYR A 38 -9.33 7.69 16.57
C TYR A 38 -9.26 6.88 15.28
N MET A 39 -8.07 6.55 14.81
CA MET A 39 -7.81 5.70 13.63
C MET A 39 -7.47 4.25 14.00
N GLU A 40 -7.30 3.95 15.29
CA GLU A 40 -7.07 2.58 15.72
C GLU A 40 -8.31 1.73 15.47
N MET A 41 -8.08 0.47 15.14
CA MET A 41 -9.14 -0.51 14.90
C MET A 41 -9.05 -1.66 15.89
N SER A 42 -10.21 -2.15 16.34
CA SER A 42 -10.30 -3.39 17.07
C SER A 42 -10.21 -4.60 16.13
N TYR A 43 -9.90 -5.77 16.69
CA TYR A 43 -9.91 -7.02 15.93
C TYR A 43 -11.26 -7.28 15.22
N ASP A 44 -12.38 -7.07 15.92
CA ASP A 44 -13.71 -7.27 15.35
C ASP A 44 -14.00 -6.34 14.17
N GLN A 45 -13.55 -5.08 14.23
CA GLN A 45 -13.66 -4.16 13.10
C GLN A 45 -12.81 -4.61 11.90
N VAL A 46 -11.60 -5.11 12.14
CA VAL A 46 -10.75 -5.65 11.06
C VAL A 46 -11.38 -6.88 10.42
N LYS A 47 -11.91 -7.79 11.24
CA LYS A 47 -12.65 -8.99 10.80
C LYS A 47 -13.87 -8.63 9.97
N GLU A 48 -14.67 -7.68 10.45
CA GLU A 48 -15.86 -7.20 9.74
C GLU A 48 -15.51 -6.57 8.40
N LEU A 49 -14.47 -5.71 8.35
CA LEU A 49 -14.02 -5.10 7.10
C LEU A 49 -13.49 -6.15 6.11
N LYS A 50 -12.73 -7.14 6.60
CA LYS A 50 -12.26 -8.25 5.77
C LYS A 50 -13.44 -9.03 5.18
N ASN A 51 -14.42 -9.41 5.99
CA ASN A 51 -15.62 -10.12 5.52
C ASN A 51 -16.39 -9.29 4.49
N PHE A 52 -16.48 -7.98 4.69
CA PHE A 52 -17.08 -7.06 3.72
C PHE A 52 -16.32 -7.07 2.39
N CYS A 53 -14.98 -7.01 2.42
CA CYS A 53 -14.16 -7.09 1.22
C CYS A 53 -14.29 -8.46 0.52
N ASP A 54 -14.31 -9.56 1.26
CA ASP A 54 -14.50 -10.90 0.71
C ASP A 54 -15.85 -11.03 -0.01
N ASN A 55 -16.92 -10.48 0.56
CA ASN A 55 -18.26 -10.46 -0.06
C ASN A 55 -18.32 -9.62 -1.33
N LEU A 56 -17.50 -8.58 -1.46
CA LEU A 56 -17.34 -7.81 -2.69
C LEU A 56 -16.46 -8.51 -3.74
N GLY A 57 -15.72 -9.56 -3.35
CA GLY A 57 -14.73 -10.20 -4.21
C GLY A 57 -13.41 -9.42 -4.35
N ILE A 58 -13.16 -8.41 -3.49
CA ILE A 58 -11.89 -7.68 -3.46
C ILE A 58 -10.97 -8.24 -2.37
N THR A 59 -9.67 -8.31 -2.64
CA THR A 59 -8.71 -8.80 -1.66
C THR A 59 -8.51 -7.76 -0.56
N PHE A 60 -8.66 -8.18 0.70
CA PHE A 60 -8.30 -7.38 1.86
C PHE A 60 -6.81 -7.57 2.21
N ALA A 61 -6.14 -6.49 2.59
CA ALA A 61 -4.78 -6.47 3.09
C ALA A 61 -4.60 -5.45 4.22
N ALA A 62 -3.57 -5.61 5.03
CA ALA A 62 -3.20 -4.61 6.01
C ALA A 62 -1.68 -4.54 6.21
N THR A 63 -1.21 -3.37 6.66
CA THR A 63 0.15 -3.17 7.15
C THR A 63 0.13 -3.22 8.68
N PRO A 64 0.64 -4.28 9.32
CA PRO A 64 0.76 -4.35 10.77
C PRO A 64 1.98 -3.57 11.25
N PHE A 65 1.86 -2.92 12.41
CA PHE A 65 2.95 -2.19 13.06
C PHE A 65 3.38 -2.82 14.38
N ASP A 66 2.82 -3.97 14.76
CA ASP A 66 3.22 -4.78 15.90
C ASP A 66 2.86 -6.26 15.68
N LYS A 67 3.39 -7.14 16.55
CA LYS A 67 3.17 -8.60 16.46
C LYS A 67 1.71 -8.98 16.66
N GLU A 68 1.00 -8.32 17.57
CA GLU A 68 -0.42 -8.58 17.81
C GLU A 68 -1.23 -8.43 16.52
N LYS A 69 -0.93 -7.37 15.73
CA LYS A 69 -1.62 -7.12 14.46
C LYS A 69 -1.22 -8.14 13.37
N VAL A 70 0.01 -8.65 13.41
CA VAL A 70 0.41 -9.76 12.53
C VAL A 70 -0.41 -11.01 12.85
N ASP A 71 -0.56 -11.34 14.14
CA ASP A 71 -1.32 -12.51 14.58
C ASP A 71 -2.82 -12.38 14.24
N TRP A 72 -3.40 -11.20 14.35
CA TRP A 72 -4.76 -10.94 13.85
C TRP A 72 -4.89 -11.24 12.36
N LEU A 73 -3.92 -10.83 11.56
CA LEU A 73 -3.95 -11.05 10.12
C LEU A 73 -3.77 -12.52 9.75
N GLU A 74 -2.98 -13.26 10.55
CA GLU A 74 -2.85 -14.71 10.38
C GLU A 74 -4.16 -15.45 10.72
N ASP A 75 -4.78 -15.10 11.85
CA ASP A 75 -6.07 -15.65 12.25
C ASP A 75 -7.18 -15.37 11.21
N LEU A 76 -7.16 -14.20 10.60
CA LEU A 76 -8.06 -13.82 9.52
C LEU A 76 -7.66 -14.42 8.15
N ASN A 77 -6.63 -15.22 8.09
CA ASN A 77 -6.15 -15.89 6.88
C ASN A 77 -5.98 -14.95 5.67
N ILE A 78 -5.25 -13.85 5.85
CA ILE A 78 -4.95 -12.94 4.73
C ILE A 78 -4.09 -13.63 3.65
N LYS A 79 -4.19 -13.16 2.41
CA LYS A 79 -3.45 -13.73 1.28
C LYS A 79 -1.97 -13.36 1.27
N PHE A 80 -1.59 -12.20 1.80
CA PHE A 80 -0.22 -11.70 1.83
C PHE A 80 -0.05 -10.61 2.89
N HIS A 81 1.18 -10.38 3.30
CA HIS A 81 1.56 -9.29 4.20
C HIS A 81 2.06 -8.07 3.45
N LYS A 82 1.92 -6.90 4.07
CA LYS A 82 2.53 -5.64 3.64
C LYS A 82 3.38 -5.06 4.76
N VAL A 83 4.60 -4.69 4.43
CA VAL A 83 5.54 -4.02 5.36
C VAL A 83 5.78 -2.59 4.88
N ALA A 84 5.53 -1.63 5.76
CA ALA A 84 5.81 -0.23 5.50
C ALA A 84 7.32 0.04 5.49
N SER A 85 7.75 1.03 4.71
CA SER A 85 9.15 1.40 4.60
C SER A 85 9.79 1.80 5.93
N VAL A 86 9.03 2.46 6.80
CA VAL A 86 9.48 2.81 8.16
C VAL A 86 9.69 1.58 9.03
N THR A 87 8.77 0.60 8.98
CA THR A 87 8.89 -0.67 9.70
C THR A 87 10.10 -1.47 9.19
N ALA A 88 10.24 -1.58 7.87
CA ALA A 88 11.38 -2.25 7.26
C ALA A 88 12.73 -1.69 7.72
N LYS A 89 12.81 -0.38 7.98
CA LYS A 89 14.04 0.28 8.43
C LYS A 89 14.26 0.22 9.94
N LYS A 90 13.17 0.40 10.73
CA LYS A 90 13.28 0.64 12.18
C LYS A 90 13.01 -0.60 13.02
N ASP A 91 12.26 -1.59 12.50
CA ASP A 91 11.89 -2.81 13.24
C ASP A 91 12.12 -4.08 12.40
N PRO A 92 13.40 -4.45 12.15
CA PRO A 92 13.71 -5.68 11.43
C PRO A 92 13.18 -6.93 12.16
N LYS A 93 13.08 -6.92 13.50
CA LYS A 93 12.52 -8.05 14.26
C LYS A 93 11.04 -8.31 13.94
N LEU A 94 10.27 -7.26 13.71
CA LEU A 94 8.89 -7.40 13.26
C LEU A 94 8.84 -7.94 11.83
N VAL A 95 9.75 -7.48 10.96
CA VAL A 95 9.83 -8.00 9.58
C VAL A 95 10.17 -9.49 9.60
N ASP A 96 11.16 -9.92 10.38
CA ASP A 96 11.53 -11.34 10.54
C ASP A 96 10.33 -12.15 11.04
N TYR A 97 9.56 -11.61 11.99
CA TYR A 97 8.34 -12.26 12.48
C TYR A 97 7.28 -12.39 11.40
N ILE A 98 7.08 -11.38 10.55
CA ILE A 98 6.17 -11.45 9.40
C ILE A 98 6.66 -12.50 8.40
N LEU A 99 7.94 -12.49 8.06
CA LEU A 99 8.53 -13.44 7.10
C LEU A 99 8.47 -14.90 7.61
N SER A 100 8.55 -15.11 8.93
CA SER A 100 8.39 -16.44 9.53
C SER A 100 7.01 -17.07 9.30
N LYS A 101 6.00 -16.28 8.90
CA LYS A 101 4.65 -16.79 8.54
C LYS A 101 4.63 -17.46 7.15
N ASN A 102 5.72 -17.42 6.40
CA ASN A 102 5.88 -18.05 5.09
C ASN A 102 4.82 -17.66 4.04
N LYS A 103 4.23 -16.50 4.20
CA LYS A 103 3.29 -15.90 3.23
C LYS A 103 3.99 -14.89 2.34
N LYS A 104 3.42 -14.68 1.15
CA LYS A 104 3.86 -13.59 0.27
C LYS A 104 3.88 -12.26 1.03
N THR A 105 4.99 -11.53 0.95
CA THR A 105 5.19 -10.29 1.70
C THR A 105 5.71 -9.20 0.78
N PHE A 106 4.98 -8.09 0.71
CA PHE A 106 5.40 -6.90 -0.02
C PHE A 106 6.08 -5.91 0.92
N ILE A 107 7.34 -5.54 0.63
CA ILE A 107 8.14 -4.66 1.47
C ILE A 107 8.48 -3.38 0.70
N SER A 108 7.99 -2.23 1.17
CA SER A 108 8.39 -0.93 0.60
C SER A 108 9.76 -0.50 1.12
N LEU A 109 10.61 0.03 0.23
CA LEU A 109 12.01 0.37 0.55
C LEU A 109 12.34 1.87 0.48
N GLY A 110 11.36 2.77 0.63
CA GLY A 110 11.58 4.22 0.52
C GLY A 110 12.47 4.86 1.60
N LYS A 111 12.92 4.10 2.60
CA LYS A 111 13.90 4.50 3.62
C LYS A 111 15.29 3.87 3.41
N PHE A 112 15.50 3.21 2.28
CA PHE A 112 16.76 2.58 1.91
C PHE A 112 17.34 3.23 0.66
N GLU A 113 18.65 3.04 0.48
CA GLU A 113 19.33 3.39 -0.75
C GLU A 113 18.78 2.56 -1.93
N LEU A 114 18.85 3.12 -3.12
CA LEU A 114 18.39 2.45 -4.33
C LEU A 114 19.12 1.09 -4.50
N ASN A 115 18.38 0.08 -4.88
CA ASN A 115 18.86 -1.29 -5.09
C ASN A 115 19.45 -1.98 -3.86
N LYS A 116 19.16 -1.50 -2.65
CA LYS A 116 19.52 -2.17 -1.41
C LYS A 116 18.33 -3.01 -0.93
N PHE A 117 18.49 -4.33 -0.93
CA PHE A 117 17.45 -5.31 -0.60
C PHE A 117 17.80 -6.02 0.72
N PRO A 118 17.42 -5.45 1.88
CA PRO A 118 17.95 -5.86 3.19
C PRO A 118 17.49 -7.23 3.68
N TYR A 119 16.42 -7.78 3.11
CA TYR A 119 15.85 -9.08 3.51
C TYR A 119 16.13 -10.19 2.50
N GLY A 120 17.10 -9.97 1.57
CA GLY A 120 17.45 -10.94 0.55
C GLY A 120 16.37 -11.16 -0.49
N PHE A 121 16.50 -12.22 -1.27
CA PHE A 121 15.54 -12.63 -2.28
C PHE A 121 15.02 -14.03 -1.96
N ASP A 122 13.72 -14.13 -1.75
CA ASP A 122 12.97 -15.37 -1.59
C ASP A 122 11.71 -15.30 -2.44
N LYS A 123 11.14 -16.44 -2.81
CA LYS A 123 9.90 -16.50 -3.62
C LYS A 123 8.72 -15.77 -3.00
N ASN A 124 8.72 -15.62 -1.67
CA ASN A 124 7.67 -14.95 -0.92
C ASN A 124 7.96 -13.46 -0.71
N ILE A 125 9.16 -12.94 -0.99
CA ILE A 125 9.51 -11.54 -0.79
C ILE A 125 9.40 -10.78 -2.10
N GLN A 126 8.63 -9.69 -2.08
CA GLN A 126 8.55 -8.75 -3.19
C GLN A 126 8.77 -7.31 -2.69
N TYR A 127 9.68 -6.62 -3.34
CA TYR A 127 10.02 -5.25 -2.98
C TYR A 127 9.23 -4.24 -3.81
N LEU A 128 8.77 -3.19 -3.14
CA LEU A 128 8.15 -2.05 -3.79
C LEU A 128 9.10 -0.86 -3.74
N TYR A 129 9.40 -0.32 -4.91
CA TYR A 129 10.04 0.99 -5.00
C TYR A 129 9.15 2.04 -4.34
N CYS A 130 9.74 2.96 -3.61
CA CYS A 130 9.00 3.95 -2.85
C CYS A 130 9.87 5.18 -2.61
N VAL A 131 9.27 6.36 -2.66
CA VAL A 131 9.85 7.58 -2.13
C VAL A 131 9.03 7.99 -0.91
N SER A 132 9.65 7.94 0.28
CA SER A 132 8.96 8.22 1.55
C SER A 132 8.87 9.73 1.83
N GLN A 133 8.23 10.46 0.94
CA GLN A 133 7.93 11.88 1.01
C GLN A 133 6.46 12.08 0.60
N TYR A 134 5.72 12.95 1.28
CA TYR A 134 4.28 13.12 1.14
C TYR A 134 3.89 14.60 0.98
N PRO A 135 3.46 15.07 -0.19
CA PRO A 135 3.58 14.39 -1.49
C PRO A 135 5.01 14.39 -2.03
N THR A 136 5.34 13.41 -2.87
CA THR A 136 6.56 13.43 -3.67
C THR A 136 6.30 14.24 -4.94
N GLN A 137 7.19 15.17 -5.29
CA GLN A 137 7.10 15.95 -6.51
C GLN A 137 7.48 15.12 -7.74
N LEU A 138 6.86 15.39 -8.89
CA LEU A 138 7.15 14.66 -10.13
C LEU A 138 8.55 14.96 -10.69
N ASP A 139 9.11 16.11 -10.35
CA ASP A 139 10.48 16.53 -10.73
C ASP A 139 11.56 16.03 -9.75
N ASP A 140 11.18 15.33 -8.69
CA ASP A 140 12.13 14.66 -7.80
C ASP A 140 12.99 13.66 -8.60
N GLU A 141 14.31 13.73 -8.45
CA GLU A 141 15.27 12.90 -9.20
C GLU A 141 15.00 11.40 -9.01
N ARG A 142 14.48 10.97 -7.88
CA ARG A 142 14.09 9.57 -7.61
C ARG A 142 12.87 9.15 -8.45
N ILE A 143 11.97 10.07 -8.76
CA ILE A 143 10.83 9.81 -9.66
C ILE A 143 11.26 9.87 -11.12
N LYS A 144 12.10 10.85 -11.49
CA LYS A 144 12.68 10.94 -12.84
C LYS A 144 13.51 9.70 -13.20
N ASN A 145 14.33 9.24 -12.26
CA ASN A 145 15.23 8.09 -12.41
C ASN A 145 14.65 6.80 -11.79
N MET A 146 13.32 6.65 -11.80
CA MET A 146 12.65 5.45 -11.33
C MET A 146 13.24 4.21 -12.00
N PRO A 147 13.62 3.16 -11.23
CA PRO A 147 14.22 1.95 -11.80
C PRO A 147 13.21 1.15 -12.64
N SER A 148 13.72 0.32 -13.55
CA SER A 148 12.92 -0.73 -14.17
C SER A 148 12.51 -1.77 -13.15
N PHE A 149 11.31 -2.31 -13.32
CA PHE A 149 10.75 -3.28 -12.39
C PHE A 149 10.94 -4.71 -12.89
N SER A 150 11.30 -5.61 -11.98
CA SER A 150 11.49 -7.04 -12.27
C SER A 150 11.39 -7.88 -11.01
N ASN A 151 11.24 -9.20 -11.15
CA ASN A 151 11.21 -10.12 -10.01
C ASN A 151 12.57 -10.27 -9.29
N LYS A 152 13.66 -9.78 -9.88
CA LYS A 152 15.01 -9.76 -9.29
C LYS A 152 15.39 -8.39 -8.71
N GLY A 153 14.41 -7.55 -8.46
CA GLY A 153 14.57 -6.20 -7.93
C GLY A 153 13.27 -5.70 -7.32
N TYR A 154 12.84 -4.52 -7.73
CA TYR A 154 11.52 -4.02 -7.39
C TYR A 154 10.47 -4.64 -8.31
N SER A 155 9.42 -5.22 -7.74
CA SER A 155 8.29 -5.76 -8.51
C SER A 155 7.14 -4.75 -8.67
N GLY A 156 7.16 -3.67 -7.91
CA GLY A 156 6.10 -2.66 -7.96
C GLY A 156 6.48 -1.34 -7.31
N PHE A 157 5.54 -0.42 -7.37
CA PHE A 157 5.70 0.94 -6.90
C PHE A 157 4.70 1.29 -5.79
N SER A 158 5.19 1.84 -4.68
CA SER A 158 4.38 2.47 -3.63
C SER A 158 4.43 3.98 -3.86
N ASP A 159 3.39 4.53 -4.46
CA ASP A 159 3.33 5.86 -5.05
C ASP A 159 2.81 6.90 -4.05
N HIS A 160 3.61 7.94 -3.82
CA HIS A 160 3.27 9.12 -3.02
C HIS A 160 3.31 10.43 -3.83
N THR A 161 3.23 10.34 -5.16
CA THR A 161 3.14 11.52 -6.03
C THR A 161 1.70 12.01 -6.17
N LEU A 162 1.53 13.22 -6.69
CA LEU A 162 0.21 13.73 -7.06
C LEU A 162 -0.25 13.10 -8.39
N GLY A 163 -1.56 12.85 -8.50
CA GLY A 163 -2.18 12.38 -9.74
C GLY A 163 -1.78 10.95 -10.13
N ILE A 164 -1.75 10.67 -11.44
CA ILE A 164 -1.59 9.33 -12.02
C ILE A 164 -0.29 9.14 -12.81
N SER A 165 0.47 10.20 -13.07
CA SER A 165 1.60 10.18 -14.02
C SER A 165 2.72 9.24 -13.62
N ALA A 166 3.15 9.26 -12.35
CA ALA A 166 4.19 8.35 -11.86
C ALA A 166 3.71 6.89 -11.81
N ALA A 167 2.43 6.67 -11.50
CA ALA A 167 1.81 5.34 -11.57
C ALA A 167 1.84 4.78 -12.99
N ILE A 168 1.49 5.58 -14.00
CA ILE A 168 1.57 5.19 -15.42
C ILE A 168 3.03 4.93 -15.81
N LYS A 169 3.96 5.81 -15.45
CA LYS A 169 5.40 5.61 -15.69
C LYS A 169 5.88 4.28 -15.12
N SER A 170 5.50 3.94 -13.88
CA SER A 170 5.91 2.68 -13.25
C SER A 170 5.41 1.46 -14.03
N TYR A 171 4.19 1.50 -14.57
CA TYR A 171 3.64 0.44 -15.41
C TYR A 171 4.49 0.24 -16.68
N PHE A 172 4.85 1.30 -17.40
CA PHE A 172 5.70 1.20 -18.58
C PHE A 172 7.13 0.74 -18.28
N LEU A 173 7.60 0.97 -17.05
CA LEU A 173 8.88 0.45 -16.57
C LEU A 173 8.78 -1.01 -16.07
N GLY A 174 7.61 -1.65 -16.17
CA GLY A 174 7.40 -3.07 -15.85
C GLY A 174 6.84 -3.36 -14.46
N ALA A 175 6.37 -2.36 -13.71
CA ALA A 175 5.73 -2.60 -12.42
C ALA A 175 4.46 -3.43 -12.57
N THR A 176 4.36 -4.52 -11.81
CA THR A 176 3.17 -5.39 -11.76
C THR A 176 2.26 -5.09 -10.57
N ILE A 177 2.72 -4.25 -9.66
CA ILE A 177 2.02 -3.87 -8.43
C ILE A 177 2.11 -2.36 -8.28
N LEU A 178 0.96 -1.74 -8.05
CA LEU A 178 0.86 -0.35 -7.63
C LEU A 178 0.16 -0.26 -6.28
N GLU A 179 0.78 0.42 -5.33
CA GLU A 179 0.18 0.81 -4.06
C GLU A 179 0.02 2.33 -4.04
N LYS A 180 -1.16 2.83 -3.72
CA LYS A 180 -1.41 4.27 -3.58
C LYS A 180 -2.50 4.52 -2.55
N HIS A 181 -2.41 5.63 -1.84
CA HIS A 181 -3.47 6.11 -0.96
C HIS A 181 -4.77 6.33 -1.75
N TYR A 182 -5.91 6.23 -1.06
CA TYR A 182 -7.23 6.42 -1.66
C TYR A 182 -8.12 7.27 -0.74
N THR A 183 -8.87 8.18 -1.32
CA THR A 183 -9.82 9.05 -0.63
C THR A 183 -11.01 9.36 -1.52
N PHE A 184 -12.16 9.71 -0.94
CA PHE A 184 -13.29 10.23 -1.73
C PHE A 184 -13.01 11.61 -2.31
N ASP A 185 -12.31 12.45 -1.56
CA ASP A 185 -12.13 13.85 -1.88
C ASP A 185 -10.84 14.39 -1.25
N LEU A 186 -10.04 15.08 -2.04
CA LEU A 186 -8.81 15.72 -1.59
C LEU A 186 -9.07 16.96 -0.73
N ALA A 187 -10.22 17.63 -0.88
CA ALA A 187 -10.58 18.81 -0.10
C ALA A 187 -10.95 18.47 1.35
N SER A 188 -11.29 17.21 1.64
CA SER A 188 -11.63 16.75 2.99
C SER A 188 -10.42 16.51 3.89
N GLN A 189 -9.22 16.84 3.44
CA GLN A 189 -7.99 16.61 4.20
C GLN A 189 -7.96 17.43 5.48
N LYS A 190 -7.62 16.77 6.60
CA LYS A 190 -7.26 17.46 7.83
C LYS A 190 -5.78 17.86 7.80
N ASN A 191 -5.44 18.97 8.44
CA ASN A 191 -4.11 19.61 8.38
C ASN A 191 -2.93 18.70 8.80
N CYS A 192 -3.18 17.59 9.47
CA CYS A 192 -2.14 16.67 9.95
C CYS A 192 -1.78 15.53 8.97
N GLU A 193 -2.48 15.39 7.84
CA GLU A 193 -2.39 14.21 6.98
C GLU A 193 -1.92 14.54 5.55
N LEU A 194 -0.67 14.97 5.39
CA LEU A 194 -0.09 15.27 4.06
C LEU A 194 -0.16 14.08 3.08
N ALA A 195 -0.16 12.85 3.60
CA ALA A 195 -0.33 11.64 2.80
C ALA A 195 -1.67 11.60 2.05
N HIS A 196 -2.69 12.32 2.52
CA HIS A 196 -3.97 12.42 1.86
C HIS A 196 -3.88 13.08 0.47
N LEU A 197 -3.02 14.08 0.32
CA LEU A 197 -2.83 14.80 -0.96
C LEU A 197 -2.34 13.89 -2.09
N CYS A 198 -1.60 12.83 -1.79
CA CYS A 198 -1.11 11.89 -2.78
C CYS A 198 -2.06 10.70 -3.02
N SER A 199 -3.31 10.80 -2.62
CA SER A 199 -4.33 9.76 -2.80
C SER A 199 -4.89 9.77 -4.23
N PHE A 200 -5.31 8.59 -4.69
CA PHE A 200 -6.30 8.51 -5.75
C PHE A 200 -7.67 8.93 -5.21
N THR A 201 -8.44 9.58 -6.05
CA THR A 201 -9.88 9.75 -5.91
C THR A 201 -10.60 8.69 -6.75
N PRO A 202 -11.93 8.52 -6.62
CA PRO A 202 -12.69 7.62 -7.49
C PRO A 202 -12.41 7.84 -8.99
N ASP A 203 -12.37 9.10 -9.42
CA ASP A 203 -12.15 9.44 -10.83
C ASP A 203 -10.73 9.11 -11.28
N THR A 204 -9.72 9.47 -10.51
CA THR A 204 -8.31 9.21 -10.89
C THR A 204 -7.99 7.72 -10.83
N LEU A 205 -8.56 6.95 -9.90
CA LEU A 205 -8.41 5.49 -9.86
C LEU A 205 -9.08 4.85 -11.08
N ARG A 206 -10.31 5.24 -11.42
CA ARG A 206 -11.03 4.74 -12.59
C ARG A 206 -10.28 5.06 -13.88
N MET A 207 -9.79 6.30 -14.02
CA MET A 207 -8.97 6.70 -15.17
C MET A 207 -7.73 5.83 -15.29
N PHE A 208 -6.96 5.67 -14.22
CA PHE A 208 -5.77 4.82 -14.18
C PHE A 208 -6.11 3.37 -14.56
N SER A 209 -7.11 2.78 -13.90
CA SER A 209 -7.52 1.40 -14.13
C SER A 209 -7.93 1.14 -15.60
N ASN A 210 -8.69 2.06 -16.19
CA ASN A 210 -9.11 1.94 -17.60
C ASN A 210 -7.92 2.09 -18.56
N LEU A 211 -6.99 3.02 -18.29
CA LEU A 211 -5.78 3.16 -19.11
C LEU A 211 -4.94 1.87 -19.09
N ILE A 212 -4.71 1.30 -17.91
CA ILE A 212 -3.95 0.05 -17.80
C ILE A 212 -4.64 -1.10 -18.55
N LYS A 213 -5.95 -1.27 -18.40
CA LYS A 213 -6.73 -2.28 -19.14
C LYS A 213 -6.59 -2.10 -20.65
N ASN A 214 -6.67 -0.86 -21.14
CA ASN A 214 -6.53 -0.56 -22.56
C ASN A 214 -5.12 -0.88 -23.07
N PHE A 215 -4.07 -0.55 -22.31
CA PHE A 215 -2.70 -0.90 -22.65
C PHE A 215 -2.48 -2.42 -22.69
N GLU A 216 -3.04 -3.17 -21.74
CA GLU A 216 -2.95 -4.64 -21.77
C GLU A 216 -3.67 -5.24 -22.99
N ILE A 217 -4.82 -4.72 -23.39
CA ILE A 217 -5.52 -5.13 -24.62
C ILE A 217 -4.64 -4.86 -25.87
N MET A 218 -3.98 -3.70 -25.92
CA MET A 218 -3.10 -3.33 -27.05
C MET A 218 -1.81 -4.15 -27.11
N LYS A 219 -1.29 -4.65 -25.99
CA LYS A 219 -0.10 -5.52 -25.94
C LYS A 219 -0.37 -6.92 -26.47
N ASN A 220 -1.60 -7.43 -26.30
CA ASN A 220 -1.98 -8.79 -26.67
C ASN A 220 -2.41 -8.93 -28.13
N LYS A 221 -2.03 -7.98 -28.98
CA LYS A 221 -2.10 -8.05 -30.44
C LYS A 221 -0.71 -8.26 -31.00
#